data_dce1bc275f4d23eeae0f2733d591c175
#
_entry.id   dce1bc275f4d23eeae0f2733d591c175
#
_cell.length_a   1.000
_cell.length_b   1.000
_cell.length_c   1.000
_cell.angle_alpha   90.00
_cell.angle_beta   90.00
_cell.angle_gamma   90.00
#
_symmetry.space_group_name_H-M   'P 1'
#
loop_
_entity.id
_entity.type
_entity.pdbx_description
1 polymer ?
#
loop_
_entity_poly.entity_id
_entity_poly.type
_entity_poly.pdbx_seq_one_letter_code
_entity_poly.pdbx_strand_id
1 'polypeptide(L)'
;MKASFIVMAAVLLPGAAGAAEIKVLSTQATEQAYRELAPQFEQASGHKVTTVFTGTLDVQKRIAAGESYDIILMAGPAIDDFIKAGKVVPGSRVDIARSGVGVAVKAGAPKPDIGSTEAVKKTLLAAKSIGYSTGPSGVYLIGLFQRLGVGDAIKGKLKQTPTGVFVGNIVASGEAEIGFQQVSELAHFPGVDFVGPLPADIQEVTVFSAGLQVGAKETEPAKSWLKFLTAPEHAAAFTSRGLTPG
;
A
#
# COMPACT_ATOMS: atom_id res chain seq x y z
N MET A 1 54.10 -51.89 -17.33
CA MET A 1 53.84 -50.45 -17.07
C MET A 1 52.34 -50.24 -17.19
N LYS A 2 51.62 -50.04 -16.08
CA LYS A 2 50.16 -49.76 -16.08
C LYS A 2 49.97 -48.24 -15.85
N ALA A 3 49.48 -47.55 -16.86
CA ALA A 3 49.15 -46.12 -16.77
C ALA A 3 47.76 -45.94 -16.11
N SER A 4 47.73 -45.38 -14.92
CA SER A 4 46.44 -44.96 -14.24
C SER A 4 46.02 -43.60 -14.76
N PHE A 5 44.90 -43.56 -15.46
CA PHE A 5 44.22 -42.32 -15.81
C PHE A 5 43.41 -41.82 -14.60
N ILE A 6 43.81 -40.71 -14.01
CA ILE A 6 43.01 -40.01 -13.01
C ILE A 6 42.00 -39.12 -13.76
N VAL A 7 40.73 -39.51 -13.72
CA VAL A 7 39.62 -38.65 -14.20
C VAL A 7 39.31 -37.62 -13.10
N MET A 8 39.70 -36.40 -13.35
CA MET A 8 39.38 -35.25 -12.47
C MET A 8 37.96 -34.81 -12.78
N ALA A 9 36.99 -35.20 -11.94
CA ALA A 9 35.60 -34.70 -12.02
C ALA A 9 35.57 -33.23 -11.62
N ALA A 10 35.33 -32.36 -12.58
CA ALA A 10 35.03 -30.94 -12.30
C ALA A 10 33.67 -30.83 -11.63
N VAL A 11 33.65 -30.56 -10.34
CA VAL A 11 32.45 -30.18 -9.61
C VAL A 11 32.08 -28.76 -10.04
N LEU A 12 31.11 -28.66 -10.93
CA LEU A 12 30.44 -27.39 -11.23
C LEU A 12 29.68 -26.94 -9.97
N LEU A 13 30.26 -26.06 -9.18
CA LEU A 13 29.55 -25.31 -8.11
C LEU A 13 28.46 -24.51 -8.80
N PRO A 14 27.20 -24.62 -8.35
CA PRO A 14 26.17 -23.73 -8.82
C PRO A 14 26.63 -22.29 -8.50
N GLY A 15 26.73 -21.45 -9.53
CA GLY A 15 27.10 -20.07 -9.37
C GLY A 15 26.22 -19.42 -8.30
N ALA A 16 26.83 -18.92 -7.24
CA ALA A 16 26.15 -18.07 -6.27
C ALA A 16 25.60 -16.88 -7.06
N ALA A 17 24.29 -16.83 -7.26
CA ALA A 17 23.62 -15.64 -7.76
C ALA A 17 24.02 -14.51 -6.82
N GLY A 18 24.73 -13.51 -7.33
CA GLY A 18 25.20 -12.38 -6.51
C GLY A 18 24.03 -11.72 -5.80
N ALA A 19 24.27 -11.14 -4.63
CA ALA A 19 23.28 -10.35 -3.91
C ALA A 19 22.75 -9.23 -4.82
N ALA A 20 21.44 -9.20 -5.07
CA ALA A 20 20.77 -8.19 -5.89
C ALA A 20 20.14 -7.13 -5.02
N GLU A 21 20.02 -5.90 -5.54
CA GLU A 21 19.24 -4.82 -4.92
C GLU A 21 17.94 -4.61 -5.68
N ILE A 22 16.82 -5.07 -5.11
CA ILE A 22 15.47 -4.94 -5.66
C ILE A 22 14.94 -3.54 -5.32
N LYS A 23 14.64 -2.74 -6.33
CA LYS A 23 14.09 -1.39 -6.18
C LYS A 23 12.57 -1.40 -6.33
N VAL A 24 11.88 -0.97 -5.28
CA VAL A 24 10.40 -0.96 -5.24
C VAL A 24 9.90 0.48 -5.12
N LEU A 25 8.95 0.85 -5.97
CA LEU A 25 8.15 2.07 -5.82
C LEU A 25 6.76 1.69 -5.37
N SER A 26 6.36 2.14 -4.18
CA SER A 26 5.12 1.70 -3.53
C SER A 26 4.28 2.87 -3.02
N THR A 27 2.97 2.67 -2.99
CA THR A 27 2.08 3.49 -2.17
C THR A 27 2.22 3.14 -0.69
N GLN A 28 1.77 4.04 0.19
CA GLN A 28 2.00 3.95 1.64
C GLN A 28 1.14 2.88 2.33
N ALA A 29 0.05 2.41 1.70
CA ALA A 29 -0.91 1.52 2.35
C ALA A 29 -0.31 0.19 2.85
N THR A 30 0.77 -0.29 2.21
CA THR A 30 1.45 -1.54 2.59
C THR A 30 2.75 -1.31 3.36
N GLU A 31 3.12 -0.05 3.64
CA GLU A 31 4.44 0.32 4.18
C GLU A 31 4.80 -0.44 5.45
N GLN A 32 3.88 -0.54 6.40
CA GLN A 32 4.17 -1.17 7.69
C GLN A 32 4.45 -2.67 7.57
N ALA A 33 3.70 -3.38 6.72
CA ALA A 33 3.94 -4.80 6.45
C ALA A 33 5.27 -5.00 5.71
N TYR A 34 5.59 -4.15 4.74
CA TYR A 34 6.87 -4.20 4.03
C TYR A 34 8.07 -3.97 4.94
N ARG A 35 7.99 -2.99 5.86
CA ARG A 35 9.05 -2.72 6.83
C ARG A 35 9.33 -3.89 7.78
N GLU A 36 8.32 -4.69 8.07
CA GLU A 36 8.47 -5.91 8.87
C GLU A 36 9.05 -7.06 8.05
N LEU A 37 8.57 -7.25 6.81
CA LEU A 37 8.90 -8.42 6.00
C LEU A 37 10.23 -8.28 5.23
N ALA A 38 10.64 -7.06 4.84
CA ALA A 38 11.84 -6.86 4.06
C ALA A 38 13.12 -7.39 4.76
N PRO A 39 13.37 -7.13 6.06
CA PRO A 39 14.52 -7.71 6.74
C PRO A 39 14.52 -9.25 6.78
N GLN A 40 13.34 -9.87 6.88
CA GLN A 40 13.20 -11.33 6.89
C GLN A 40 13.55 -11.93 5.52
N PHE A 41 13.06 -11.31 4.45
CA PHE A 41 13.40 -11.71 3.09
C PHE A 41 14.90 -11.51 2.80
N GLU A 42 15.47 -10.36 3.18
CA GLU A 42 16.89 -10.06 2.99
C GLU A 42 17.78 -11.09 3.68
N GLN A 43 17.43 -11.48 4.91
CA GLN A 43 18.14 -12.52 5.66
C GLN A 43 18.02 -13.90 4.99
N ALA A 44 16.83 -14.23 4.48
CA ALA A 44 16.58 -15.55 3.89
C ALA A 44 17.16 -15.70 2.49
N SER A 45 17.18 -14.63 1.68
CA SER A 45 17.55 -14.67 0.26
C SER A 45 18.95 -14.14 -0.04
N GLY A 46 19.53 -13.34 0.85
CA GLY A 46 20.76 -12.57 0.60
C GLY A 46 20.58 -11.38 -0.34
N HIS A 47 19.38 -11.13 -0.86
CA HIS A 47 19.06 -9.94 -1.65
C HIS A 47 18.72 -8.78 -0.74
N LYS A 48 18.76 -7.54 -1.28
CA LYS A 48 18.34 -6.33 -0.59
C LYS A 48 17.07 -5.78 -1.21
N VAL A 49 16.15 -5.21 -0.39
CA VAL A 49 14.93 -4.56 -0.85
C VAL A 49 14.95 -3.08 -0.48
N THR A 50 15.07 -2.21 -1.47
CA THR A 50 15.02 -0.76 -1.27
C THR A 50 13.67 -0.24 -1.76
N THR A 51 12.82 0.22 -0.84
CA THR A 51 11.47 0.68 -1.17
C THR A 51 11.32 2.18 -0.94
N VAL A 52 10.82 2.87 -1.96
CA VAL A 52 10.34 4.25 -1.86
C VAL A 52 8.83 4.21 -1.66
N PHE A 53 8.36 4.69 -0.50
CA PHE A 53 6.93 4.85 -0.21
C PHE A 53 6.51 6.30 -0.47
N THR A 54 5.42 6.46 -1.22
CA THR A 54 4.88 7.79 -1.54
C THR A 54 3.40 7.71 -1.90
N GLY A 55 2.78 8.86 -2.22
CA GLY A 55 1.37 8.89 -2.64
C GLY A 55 1.18 8.45 -4.10
N THR A 56 -0.03 7.99 -4.43
CA THR A 56 -0.40 7.49 -5.76
C THR A 56 -0.02 8.44 -6.91
N LEU A 57 -0.28 9.74 -6.75
CA LEU A 57 0.04 10.73 -7.79
C LEU A 57 1.55 10.89 -8.01
N ASP A 58 2.36 10.75 -6.97
CA ASP A 58 3.81 10.83 -7.08
C ASP A 58 4.39 9.58 -7.75
N VAL A 59 3.87 8.39 -7.43
CA VAL A 59 4.20 7.15 -8.16
C VAL A 59 3.97 7.35 -9.66
N GLN A 60 2.79 7.86 -10.04
CA GLN A 60 2.45 8.11 -11.45
C GLN A 60 3.41 9.09 -12.11
N LYS A 61 3.75 10.19 -11.43
CA LYS A 61 4.69 11.20 -11.94
C LYS A 61 6.09 10.65 -12.14
N ARG A 62 6.62 9.87 -11.19
CA ARG A 62 7.95 9.26 -11.27
C ARG A 62 8.06 8.29 -12.43
N ILE A 63 7.05 7.42 -12.61
CA ILE A 63 7.02 6.48 -13.73
C ILE A 63 6.87 7.22 -15.07
N ALA A 64 6.06 8.29 -15.14
CA ALA A 64 5.95 9.13 -16.33
C ALA A 64 7.26 9.86 -16.66
N ALA A 65 8.02 10.26 -15.64
CA ALA A 65 9.33 10.87 -15.79
C ALA A 65 10.44 9.87 -16.21
N GLY A 66 10.13 8.57 -16.28
CA GLY A 66 11.08 7.54 -16.71
C GLY A 66 11.96 7.00 -15.60
N GLU A 67 11.62 7.23 -14.32
CA GLU A 67 12.35 6.57 -13.22
C GLU A 67 12.22 5.06 -13.32
N SER A 68 13.31 4.34 -13.00
CA SER A 68 13.40 2.89 -13.14
C SER A 68 13.41 2.21 -11.78
N TYR A 69 12.47 1.27 -11.63
CA TYR A 69 12.33 0.36 -10.49
C TYR A 69 12.18 -1.07 -11.00
N ASP A 70 12.25 -2.05 -10.11
CA ASP A 70 11.97 -3.44 -10.47
C ASP A 70 10.50 -3.77 -10.26
N ILE A 71 9.91 -3.20 -9.20
CA ILE A 71 8.51 -3.41 -8.82
C ILE A 71 7.80 -2.07 -8.65
N ILE A 72 6.59 -1.98 -9.17
CA ILE A 72 5.64 -0.91 -8.88
C ILE A 72 4.47 -1.52 -8.12
N LEU A 73 4.08 -0.91 -6.97
CA LEU A 73 2.94 -1.32 -6.15
C LEU A 73 1.96 -0.16 -5.97
N MET A 74 0.72 -0.38 -6.39
CA MET A 74 -0.37 0.62 -6.33
C MET A 74 -1.72 -0.08 -6.18
N ALA A 75 -2.81 0.72 -6.19
CA ALA A 75 -4.14 0.17 -6.40
C ALA A 75 -4.22 -0.60 -7.73
N GLY A 76 -4.88 -1.77 -7.72
CA GLY A 76 -4.95 -2.70 -8.84
C GLY A 76 -5.33 -2.05 -10.18
N PRO A 77 -6.38 -1.21 -10.25
CA PRO A 77 -6.72 -0.50 -11.50
C PRO A 77 -5.57 0.36 -12.05
N ALA A 78 -4.77 0.99 -11.20
CA ALA A 78 -3.62 1.77 -11.65
C ALA A 78 -2.48 0.90 -12.20
N ILE A 79 -2.28 -0.31 -11.65
CA ILE A 79 -1.37 -1.31 -12.23
C ILE A 79 -1.87 -1.76 -13.60
N ASP A 80 -3.18 -2.01 -13.76
CA ASP A 80 -3.78 -2.38 -15.06
C ASP A 80 -3.60 -1.27 -16.10
N ASP A 81 -3.72 -0.01 -15.71
CA ASP A 81 -3.46 1.13 -16.61
C ASP A 81 -1.97 1.21 -16.99
N PHE A 82 -1.05 0.91 -16.08
CA PHE A 82 0.37 0.82 -16.40
C PHE A 82 0.71 -0.36 -17.32
N ILE A 83 0.00 -1.51 -17.21
CA ILE A 83 0.14 -2.63 -18.15
C ILE A 83 -0.30 -2.17 -19.54
N LYS A 84 -1.48 -1.53 -19.67
CA LYS A 84 -1.98 -1.00 -20.97
C LYS A 84 -1.03 0.03 -21.57
N ALA A 85 -0.41 0.86 -20.73
CA ALA A 85 0.56 1.88 -21.15
C ALA A 85 1.97 1.31 -21.43
N GLY A 86 2.20 0.00 -21.32
CA GLY A 86 3.49 -0.64 -21.54
C GLY A 86 4.56 -0.28 -20.49
N LYS A 87 4.16 0.12 -19.28
CA LYS A 87 5.06 0.45 -18.16
C LYS A 87 5.26 -0.70 -17.19
N VAL A 88 4.29 -1.61 -17.11
CA VAL A 88 4.33 -2.84 -16.30
C VAL A 88 4.20 -4.03 -17.25
N VAL A 89 4.97 -5.08 -16.97
CA VAL A 89 5.03 -6.31 -17.78
C VAL A 89 3.68 -7.02 -17.72
N PRO A 90 3.03 -7.32 -18.87
CA PRO A 90 1.80 -8.10 -18.89
C PRO A 90 1.95 -9.46 -18.17
N GLY A 91 0.97 -9.84 -17.37
CA GLY A 91 0.98 -11.10 -16.61
C GLY A 91 1.85 -11.09 -15.36
N SER A 92 2.54 -9.97 -15.03
CA SER A 92 3.34 -9.85 -13.80
C SER A 92 2.55 -9.32 -12.60
N ARG A 93 1.28 -8.94 -12.78
CA ARG A 93 0.45 -8.42 -11.69
C ARG A 93 0.21 -9.51 -10.63
N VAL A 94 0.45 -9.13 -9.37
CA VAL A 94 0.17 -9.93 -8.17
C VAL A 94 -0.58 -9.06 -7.18
N ASP A 95 -1.73 -9.52 -6.71
CA ASP A 95 -2.46 -8.86 -5.63
C ASP A 95 -1.74 -9.15 -4.32
N ILE A 96 -1.37 -8.09 -3.60
CA ILE A 96 -0.55 -8.18 -2.37
C ILE A 96 -1.42 -8.11 -1.13
N ALA A 97 -2.32 -7.13 -1.08
CA ALA A 97 -3.17 -6.91 0.09
C ALA A 97 -4.42 -6.11 -0.27
N ARG A 98 -5.40 -6.11 0.65
CA ARG A 98 -6.62 -5.33 0.56
C ARG A 98 -6.80 -4.49 1.80
N SER A 99 -7.33 -3.27 1.64
CA SER A 99 -7.68 -2.40 2.75
C SER A 99 -8.99 -1.67 2.48
N GLY A 100 -9.85 -1.62 3.48
CA GLY A 100 -11.04 -0.78 3.46
C GLY A 100 -10.73 0.66 3.90
N VAL A 101 -11.71 1.54 3.77
CA VAL A 101 -11.65 2.89 4.33
C VAL A 101 -11.96 2.84 5.82
N GLY A 102 -11.11 3.45 6.61
CA GLY A 102 -11.25 3.60 8.06
C GLY A 102 -11.46 5.05 8.47
N VAL A 103 -11.87 5.21 9.72
CA VAL A 103 -12.16 6.48 10.36
C VAL A 103 -11.33 6.62 11.63
N ALA A 104 -10.75 7.79 11.85
CA ALA A 104 -10.01 8.11 13.06
C ALA A 104 -10.33 9.51 13.57
N VAL A 105 -10.14 9.69 14.87
CA VAL A 105 -10.19 10.98 15.57
C VAL A 105 -8.89 11.21 16.31
N LYS A 106 -8.63 12.42 16.79
CA LYS A 106 -7.47 12.67 17.65
C LYS A 106 -7.52 11.79 18.90
N ALA A 107 -6.38 11.32 19.35
CA ALA A 107 -6.27 10.51 20.57
C ALA A 107 -6.95 11.21 21.76
N GLY A 108 -7.81 10.47 22.47
CA GLY A 108 -8.61 10.97 23.60
C GLY A 108 -9.84 11.78 23.20
N ALA A 109 -10.09 12.06 21.92
CA ALA A 109 -11.32 12.70 21.50
C ALA A 109 -12.51 11.72 21.50
N PRO A 110 -13.76 12.21 21.71
CA PRO A 110 -14.94 11.36 21.62
C PRO A 110 -15.04 10.69 20.26
N LYS A 111 -15.24 9.37 20.25
CA LYS A 111 -15.45 8.60 19.01
C LYS A 111 -16.88 8.80 18.51
N PRO A 112 -17.08 9.30 17.29
CA PRO A 112 -18.41 9.44 16.71
C PRO A 112 -19.01 8.07 16.38
N ASP A 113 -20.33 8.03 16.31
CA ASP A 113 -21.04 6.86 15.80
C ASP A 113 -20.89 6.78 14.26
N ILE A 114 -20.35 5.66 13.79
CA ILE A 114 -20.21 5.31 12.37
C ILE A 114 -20.81 3.95 12.05
N GLY A 115 -21.66 3.38 12.92
CA GLY A 115 -22.19 2.03 12.81
C GLY A 115 -23.21 1.81 11.68
N SER A 116 -23.63 2.85 10.99
CA SER A 116 -24.53 2.80 9.83
C SER A 116 -24.28 3.93 8.86
N THR A 117 -24.77 3.83 7.63
CA THR A 117 -24.71 4.90 6.63
C THR A 117 -25.30 6.21 7.16
N GLU A 118 -26.44 6.15 7.84
CA GLU A 118 -27.08 7.35 8.44
C GLU A 118 -26.25 7.95 9.60
N ALA A 119 -25.60 7.10 10.40
CA ALA A 119 -24.68 7.55 11.44
C ALA A 119 -23.45 8.27 10.83
N VAL A 120 -22.87 7.71 9.76
CA VAL A 120 -21.78 8.37 9.02
C VAL A 120 -22.22 9.71 8.45
N LYS A 121 -23.42 9.82 7.85
CA LYS A 121 -23.95 11.09 7.35
C LYS A 121 -24.08 12.13 8.46
N LYS A 122 -24.65 11.74 9.60
CA LYS A 122 -24.78 12.64 10.77
C LYS A 122 -23.42 13.10 11.27
N THR A 123 -22.45 12.18 11.37
CA THR A 123 -21.07 12.48 11.77
C THR A 123 -20.41 13.47 10.82
N LEU A 124 -20.51 13.27 9.50
CA LEU A 124 -19.97 14.18 8.50
C LEU A 124 -20.59 15.59 8.61
N LEU A 125 -21.92 15.67 8.78
CA LEU A 125 -22.61 16.96 8.91
C LEU A 125 -22.25 17.68 10.22
N ALA A 126 -22.02 16.94 11.32
CA ALA A 126 -21.67 17.50 12.62
C ALA A 126 -20.19 17.92 12.72
N ALA A 127 -19.29 17.23 12.04
CA ALA A 127 -17.85 17.50 12.09
C ALA A 127 -17.52 18.94 11.67
N LYS A 128 -16.55 19.54 12.36
CA LYS A 128 -16.04 20.90 12.04
C LYS A 128 -15.04 20.86 10.90
N SER A 129 -14.27 19.77 10.78
CA SER A 129 -13.29 19.57 9.70
C SER A 129 -13.09 18.08 9.44
N ILE A 130 -12.91 17.71 8.16
CA ILE A 130 -12.88 16.34 7.67
C ILE A 130 -11.62 16.15 6.85
N GLY A 131 -10.69 15.33 7.37
CA GLY A 131 -9.43 14.99 6.70
C GLY A 131 -9.61 13.84 5.73
N TYR A 132 -8.99 13.92 4.54
CA TYR A 132 -8.93 12.84 3.56
C TYR A 132 -7.67 12.95 2.70
N SER A 133 -7.26 11.86 2.04
CA SER A 133 -6.03 11.80 1.25
C SER A 133 -6.27 12.07 -0.23
N THR A 134 -5.17 12.18 -1.00
CA THR A 134 -5.19 12.17 -2.46
C THR A 134 -5.16 10.75 -3.06
N GLY A 135 -5.07 9.72 -2.21
CA GLY A 135 -5.01 8.32 -2.62
C GLY A 135 -6.37 7.71 -2.98
N PRO A 136 -6.42 6.38 -3.22
CA PRO A 136 -7.65 5.68 -3.63
C PRO A 136 -8.83 5.91 -2.68
N SER A 137 -8.62 5.86 -1.36
CA SER A 137 -9.66 6.15 -0.38
C SER A 137 -10.22 7.57 -0.50
N GLY A 138 -9.36 8.57 -0.75
CA GLY A 138 -9.80 9.95 -0.91
C GLY A 138 -10.63 10.17 -2.17
N VAL A 139 -10.24 9.55 -3.28
CA VAL A 139 -11.01 9.58 -4.53
C VAL A 139 -12.40 8.95 -4.32
N TYR A 140 -12.45 7.79 -3.66
CA TYR A 140 -13.71 7.13 -3.32
C TYR A 140 -14.61 8.01 -2.44
N LEU A 141 -14.03 8.62 -1.39
CA LEU A 141 -14.77 9.43 -0.42
C LEU A 141 -15.47 10.62 -1.05
N ILE A 142 -14.84 11.32 -1.99
CA ILE A 142 -15.48 12.44 -2.69
C ILE A 142 -16.76 11.96 -3.43
N GLY A 143 -16.68 10.83 -4.12
CA GLY A 143 -17.86 10.21 -4.74
C GLY A 143 -18.89 9.75 -3.72
N LEU A 144 -18.47 9.18 -2.59
CA LEU A 144 -19.36 8.76 -1.51
C LEU A 144 -20.11 9.94 -0.91
N PHE A 145 -19.45 11.05 -0.61
CA PHE A 145 -20.10 12.24 -0.04
C PHE A 145 -21.20 12.79 -0.95
N GLN A 146 -21.00 12.73 -2.26
CA GLN A 146 -22.05 13.11 -3.22
C GLN A 146 -23.21 12.10 -3.21
N ARG A 147 -22.95 10.80 -3.24
CA ARG A 147 -23.99 9.75 -3.16
C ARG A 147 -24.80 9.81 -1.88
N LEU A 148 -24.18 10.20 -0.76
CA LEU A 148 -24.86 10.41 0.53
C LEU A 148 -25.68 11.70 0.59
N GLY A 149 -25.56 12.58 -0.43
CA GLY A 149 -26.25 13.87 -0.47
C GLY A 149 -25.72 14.90 0.52
N VAL A 150 -24.48 14.73 1.02
CA VAL A 150 -23.87 15.66 1.99
C VAL A 150 -22.73 16.49 1.39
N GLY A 151 -22.30 16.20 0.16
CA GLY A 151 -21.10 16.78 -0.45
C GLY A 151 -21.06 18.31 -0.41
N ASP A 152 -22.15 18.98 -0.79
CA ASP A 152 -22.20 20.44 -0.79
C ASP A 152 -22.18 21.03 0.65
N ALA A 153 -22.86 20.36 1.58
CA ALA A 153 -22.94 20.83 2.98
C ALA A 153 -21.59 20.75 3.71
N ILE A 154 -20.74 19.79 3.33
CA ILE A 154 -19.42 19.58 3.98
C ILE A 154 -18.23 20.16 3.20
N LYS A 155 -18.45 20.67 1.98
CA LYS A 155 -17.38 21.15 1.08
C LYS A 155 -16.39 22.10 1.77
N GLY A 156 -16.89 23.05 2.57
CA GLY A 156 -16.05 24.01 3.30
C GLY A 156 -15.28 23.41 4.50
N LYS A 157 -15.58 22.17 4.88
CA LYS A 157 -14.97 21.46 6.01
C LYS A 157 -13.89 20.49 5.56
N LEU A 158 -13.78 20.21 4.26
CA LEU A 158 -12.86 19.21 3.70
C LEU A 158 -11.41 19.70 3.77
N LYS A 159 -10.52 18.85 4.29
CA LYS A 159 -9.09 19.06 4.42
C LYS A 159 -8.37 17.93 3.70
N GLN A 160 -7.92 18.18 2.46
CA GLN A 160 -7.15 17.20 1.71
C GLN A 160 -5.68 17.29 2.08
N THR A 161 -5.06 16.16 2.43
CA THR A 161 -3.61 16.12 2.67
C THR A 161 -2.84 16.22 1.35
N PRO A 162 -1.64 16.83 1.34
CA PRO A 162 -0.72 16.70 0.22
C PRO A 162 -0.42 15.24 -0.10
N THR A 163 -0.02 14.97 -1.35
CA THR A 163 0.42 13.64 -1.77
C THR A 163 1.56 13.13 -0.90
N GLY A 164 1.46 11.90 -0.41
CA GLY A 164 2.47 11.30 0.47
C GLY A 164 2.34 11.70 1.95
N VAL A 165 1.37 12.52 2.32
CA VAL A 165 1.11 12.89 3.72
C VAL A 165 -0.08 12.10 4.25
N PHE A 166 0.12 11.41 5.37
CA PHE A 166 -0.94 10.65 6.04
C PHE A 166 -2.01 11.58 6.63
N VAL A 167 -3.27 11.18 6.51
CA VAL A 167 -4.39 11.89 7.17
C VAL A 167 -4.23 11.88 8.69
N GLY A 168 -3.64 10.82 9.23
CA GLY A 168 -3.33 10.74 10.66
C GLY A 168 -2.55 11.95 11.18
N ASN A 169 -1.67 12.58 10.39
CA ASN A 169 -0.92 13.78 10.81
C ASN A 169 -1.85 14.96 11.12
N ILE A 170 -2.80 15.26 10.22
CA ILE A 170 -3.71 16.40 10.40
C ILE A 170 -4.79 16.12 11.45
N VAL A 171 -5.09 14.83 11.72
CA VAL A 171 -5.99 14.44 12.80
C VAL A 171 -5.26 14.53 14.16
N ALA A 172 -4.05 13.99 14.26
CA ALA A 172 -3.24 14.05 15.48
C ALA A 172 -2.92 15.50 15.91
N SER A 173 -2.63 16.39 14.95
CA SER A 173 -2.43 17.81 15.23
C SER A 173 -3.71 18.56 15.61
N GLY A 174 -4.89 18.01 15.27
CA GLY A 174 -6.18 18.67 15.46
C GLY A 174 -6.59 19.64 14.33
N GLU A 175 -5.86 19.65 13.23
CA GLU A 175 -6.24 20.38 12.02
C GLU A 175 -7.51 19.79 11.39
N ALA A 176 -7.68 18.47 11.44
CA ALA A 176 -8.91 17.78 11.12
C ALA A 176 -9.51 17.13 12.38
N GLU A 177 -10.81 17.34 12.62
CA GLU A 177 -11.53 16.74 13.74
C GLU A 177 -11.73 15.24 13.54
N ILE A 178 -12.04 14.84 12.30
CA ILE A 178 -12.20 13.45 11.88
C ILE A 178 -11.43 13.21 10.59
N GLY A 179 -10.81 12.04 10.47
CA GLY A 179 -10.03 11.67 9.28
C GLY A 179 -10.46 10.34 8.70
N PHE A 180 -10.39 10.26 7.38
CA PHE A 180 -10.72 9.08 6.59
C PHE A 180 -9.54 8.72 5.70
N GLN A 181 -9.05 7.49 5.80
CA GLN A 181 -7.97 6.94 4.97
C GLN A 181 -8.06 5.41 4.96
N GLN A 182 -7.12 4.71 4.31
CA GLN A 182 -7.06 3.25 4.41
C GLN A 182 -6.95 2.81 5.88
N VAL A 183 -7.63 1.72 6.24
CA VAL A 183 -7.54 1.16 7.61
C VAL A 183 -6.08 0.94 8.00
N SER A 184 -5.27 0.40 7.08
CA SER A 184 -3.84 0.13 7.31
C SER A 184 -3.00 1.37 7.61
N GLU A 185 -3.47 2.55 7.21
CA GLU A 185 -2.77 3.82 7.41
C GLU A 185 -3.23 4.55 8.68
N LEU A 186 -4.39 4.19 9.25
CA LEU A 186 -4.97 4.84 10.43
C LEU A 186 -4.96 3.97 11.68
N ALA A 187 -5.14 2.65 11.55
CA ALA A 187 -5.41 1.76 12.70
C ALA A 187 -4.34 1.82 13.79
N HIS A 188 -3.09 2.10 13.43
CA HIS A 188 -1.95 2.18 14.37
C HIS A 188 -1.19 3.50 14.25
N PHE A 189 -1.84 4.54 13.70
CA PHE A 189 -1.17 5.82 13.52
C PHE A 189 -1.00 6.52 14.88
N PRO A 190 0.21 7.00 15.22
CA PRO A 190 0.45 7.68 16.50
C PRO A 190 -0.39 8.96 16.66
N GLY A 191 -0.96 9.16 17.85
CA GLY A 191 -1.72 10.37 18.17
C GLY A 191 -3.15 10.40 17.65
N VAL A 192 -3.65 9.28 17.11
CA VAL A 192 -5.06 9.13 16.76
C VAL A 192 -5.68 7.92 17.44
N ASP A 193 -6.99 7.97 17.64
CA ASP A 193 -7.82 6.84 18.03
C ASP A 193 -8.60 6.36 16.80
N PHE A 194 -8.33 5.13 16.40
CA PHE A 194 -9.10 4.47 15.34
C PHE A 194 -10.52 4.21 15.83
N VAL A 195 -11.50 4.73 15.07
CA VAL A 195 -12.93 4.57 15.38
C VAL A 195 -13.45 3.25 14.84
N GLY A 196 -13.08 2.91 13.61
CA GLY A 196 -13.49 1.70 12.93
C GLY A 196 -13.46 1.84 11.40
N PRO A 197 -13.75 0.76 10.66
CA PRO A 197 -13.99 0.82 9.22
C PRO A 197 -15.36 1.46 8.92
N LEU A 198 -15.55 1.94 7.70
CA LEU A 198 -16.88 2.34 7.22
C LEU A 198 -17.84 1.14 7.25
N PRO A 199 -19.16 1.38 7.41
CA PRO A 199 -20.18 0.34 7.27
C PRO A 199 -20.10 -0.38 5.93
N ALA A 200 -20.45 -1.67 5.92
CA ALA A 200 -20.27 -2.55 4.76
C ALA A 200 -21.02 -2.07 3.50
N ASP A 201 -22.17 -1.42 3.66
CA ASP A 201 -23.00 -0.89 2.56
C ASP A 201 -22.40 0.34 1.87
N ILE A 202 -21.46 1.01 2.53
CA ILE A 202 -20.70 2.16 1.99
C ILE A 202 -19.18 1.96 2.08
N GLN A 203 -18.72 0.73 2.28
CA GLN A 203 -17.29 0.43 2.30
C GLN A 203 -16.76 0.29 0.88
N GLU A 204 -15.55 0.78 0.66
CA GLU A 204 -14.74 0.47 -0.53
C GLU A 204 -13.48 -0.26 -0.10
N VAL A 205 -13.25 -1.41 -0.70
CA VAL A 205 -12.04 -2.19 -0.47
C VAL A 205 -11.08 -2.02 -1.63
N THR A 206 -9.99 -1.32 -1.39
CA THR A 206 -8.91 -1.18 -2.38
C THR A 206 -8.05 -2.43 -2.38
N VAL A 207 -7.88 -3.06 -3.54
CA VAL A 207 -6.86 -4.09 -3.77
C VAL A 207 -5.55 -3.39 -4.15
N PHE A 208 -4.49 -3.63 -3.39
CA PHE A 208 -3.14 -3.18 -3.70
C PHE A 208 -2.40 -4.30 -4.42
N SER A 209 -1.99 -4.01 -5.64
CA SER A 209 -1.33 -4.96 -6.53
C SER A 209 0.08 -4.47 -6.87
N ALA A 210 0.99 -5.40 -7.05
CA ALA A 210 2.33 -5.14 -7.56
C ALA A 210 2.47 -5.67 -8.99
N GLY A 211 3.41 -5.11 -9.73
CA GLY A 211 3.81 -5.61 -11.03
C GLY A 211 5.26 -5.28 -11.34
N LEU A 212 5.90 -6.05 -12.20
CA LEU A 212 7.27 -5.80 -12.65
C LEU A 212 7.27 -4.63 -13.64
N GLN A 213 8.13 -3.64 -13.41
CA GLN A 213 8.30 -2.55 -14.37
C GLN A 213 8.95 -3.07 -15.65
N VAL A 214 8.52 -2.58 -16.81
CA VAL A 214 9.19 -2.88 -18.09
C VAL A 214 10.60 -2.32 -18.03
N GLY A 215 11.60 -3.17 -18.29
CA GLY A 215 13.03 -2.83 -18.14
C GLY A 215 13.58 -3.01 -16.73
N ALA A 216 12.86 -3.68 -15.82
CA ALA A 216 13.39 -4.11 -14.51
C ALA A 216 14.71 -4.88 -14.66
N LYS A 217 15.68 -4.53 -13.83
CA LYS A 217 17.02 -5.14 -13.88
C LYS A 217 17.09 -6.45 -13.08
N GLU A 218 16.39 -6.48 -11.94
CA GLU A 218 16.46 -7.59 -10.98
C GLU A 218 15.16 -8.42 -11.03
N THR A 219 14.79 -8.91 -12.25
CA THR A 219 13.49 -9.55 -12.50
C THR A 219 13.26 -10.80 -11.64
N GLU A 220 14.21 -11.73 -11.55
CA GLU A 220 14.03 -12.96 -10.76
C GLU A 220 14.08 -12.72 -9.26
N PRO A 221 15.01 -11.91 -8.71
CA PRO A 221 14.92 -11.45 -7.32
C PRO A 221 13.60 -10.74 -6.98
N ALA A 222 13.11 -9.88 -7.89
CA ALA A 222 11.83 -9.18 -7.71
C ALA A 222 10.64 -10.15 -7.65
N LYS A 223 10.57 -11.16 -8.52
CA LYS A 223 9.56 -12.23 -8.45
C LYS A 223 9.65 -13.01 -7.14
N SER A 224 10.87 -13.30 -6.68
CA SER A 224 11.09 -13.98 -5.40
C SER A 224 10.53 -13.15 -4.22
N TRP A 225 10.76 -11.83 -4.23
CA TRP A 225 10.18 -10.92 -3.25
C TRP A 225 8.65 -10.92 -3.27
N LEU A 226 8.02 -10.82 -4.46
CA LEU A 226 6.57 -10.86 -4.59
C LEU A 226 5.98 -12.18 -4.08
N LYS A 227 6.63 -13.31 -4.40
CA LYS A 227 6.25 -14.63 -3.89
C LYS A 227 6.36 -14.71 -2.36
N PHE A 228 7.42 -14.15 -1.80
CA PHE A 228 7.63 -14.09 -0.34
C PHE A 228 6.50 -13.29 0.33
N LEU A 229 6.17 -12.11 -0.19
CA LEU A 229 5.10 -11.26 0.36
C LEU A 229 3.74 -11.96 0.39
N THR A 230 3.43 -12.78 -0.61
CA THR A 230 2.13 -13.44 -0.76
C THR A 230 2.09 -14.84 -0.17
N ALA A 231 3.18 -15.30 0.45
CA ALA A 231 3.21 -16.60 1.10
C ALA A 231 2.30 -16.61 2.35
N PRO A 232 1.52 -17.69 2.57
CA PRO A 232 0.56 -17.76 3.67
C PRO A 232 1.17 -17.52 5.06
N GLU A 233 2.41 -17.91 5.27
CA GLU A 233 3.16 -17.70 6.52
C GLU A 233 3.38 -16.24 6.86
N HIS A 234 3.30 -15.34 5.88
CA HIS A 234 3.47 -13.90 6.06
C HIS A 234 2.14 -13.12 6.20
N ALA A 235 1.00 -13.82 6.14
CA ALA A 235 -0.32 -13.22 6.24
C ALA A 235 -0.50 -12.39 7.52
N ALA A 236 0.10 -12.83 8.64
CA ALA A 236 0.01 -12.14 9.93
C ALA A 236 0.60 -10.72 9.90
N ALA A 237 1.65 -10.48 9.11
CA ALA A 237 2.24 -9.15 8.95
C ALA A 237 1.28 -8.14 8.32
N PHE A 238 0.37 -8.61 7.48
CA PHE A 238 -0.68 -7.79 6.88
C PHE A 238 -1.88 -7.62 7.81
N THR A 239 -2.40 -8.73 8.37
CA THR A 239 -3.64 -8.70 9.17
C THR A 239 -3.49 -7.92 10.46
N SER A 240 -2.31 -7.99 11.12
CA SER A 240 -2.01 -7.19 12.31
C SER A 240 -2.02 -5.66 12.04
N ARG A 241 -2.05 -5.24 10.79
CA ARG A 241 -2.05 -3.84 10.35
C ARG A 241 -3.32 -3.42 9.63
N GLY A 242 -4.40 -4.20 9.79
CA GLY A 242 -5.69 -3.89 9.17
C GLY A 242 -5.73 -4.09 7.66
N LEU A 243 -4.82 -4.89 7.12
CA LEU A 243 -4.84 -5.36 5.75
C LEU A 243 -5.37 -6.80 5.69
N THR A 244 -6.03 -7.15 4.61
CA THR A 244 -6.30 -8.55 4.27
C THR A 244 -5.31 -8.98 3.18
N PRO A 245 -4.67 -10.16 3.26
CA PRO A 245 -3.83 -10.67 2.18
C PRO A 245 -4.55 -10.69 0.84
N GLY A 246 -3.81 -10.50 -0.26
CA GLY A 246 -4.33 -10.38 -1.63
C GLY A 246 -4.90 -11.66 -2.24
#